data_ef0a1e9e69cd87e7b6e4ae3e45027622
#
_entry.id   ef0a1e9e69cd87e7b6e4ae3e45027622
#
_cell.length_a   1.000
_cell.length_b   1.000
_cell.length_c   1.000
_cell.angle_alpha   90.00
_cell.angle_beta   90.00
_cell.angle_gamma   90.00
#
_symmetry.space_group_name_H-M   'P 1'
#
loop_
_entity.id
_entity.type
_entity.pdbx_description
1 polymer ?
#
loop_
_entity_poly.entity_id
_entity_poly.type
_entity_poly.pdbx_seq_one_letter_code
_entity_poly.pdbx_strand_id
1 'polypeptide(L)'
;MDIQATINEFHKRQTTKKAEGTANRYTQDVRDFAEWLENPGAKDYDPNSRDRDAKTLWDATTHDLRKYLRQMLNNGGYAGGTVSMRESSVSVFYQEAARMAEDPALSIPETENPAEDLDLSGWTALDNGTKREQILKEGIEYLEPDEIDRLAENVPNPRLRNELIVRILYHTGLRRGELAETRRDDIETDKRLIRVRANKSHRNRKVYYQPEIDTLLNRWLKVERKSLVTAGSDYLFPTVQSEKIGPDRITRLVKEAAERAGLQSNVHTDAAGNTRKRVRAHVLRHSFAVQSVRNGMDTGRLQKLMGHAKVETTEEYLKFADKDLRDAARKYGPGSE
;
A
#
# COMPACT_ATOMS: atom_id res chain seq x y z
N MET A 1 23.60 -19.61 -15.91
CA MET A 1 22.21 -19.91 -15.44
C MET A 1 21.25 -19.32 -16.47
N ASP A 2 20.13 -19.98 -16.74
CA ASP A 2 19.06 -19.43 -17.58
C ASP A 2 18.44 -18.17 -16.93
N ILE A 3 17.95 -17.22 -17.74
CA ILE A 3 17.39 -15.95 -17.28
C ILE A 3 16.23 -16.17 -16.30
N GLN A 4 15.32 -17.11 -16.60
CA GLN A 4 14.20 -17.41 -15.71
C GLN A 4 14.66 -17.99 -14.36
N ALA A 5 15.69 -18.84 -14.39
CA ALA A 5 16.31 -19.37 -13.18
C ALA A 5 16.98 -18.25 -12.36
N THR A 6 17.62 -17.29 -13.04
CA THR A 6 18.21 -16.11 -12.36
C THR A 6 17.15 -15.22 -11.74
N ILE A 7 16.05 -14.94 -12.44
CA ILE A 7 14.92 -14.17 -11.89
C ILE A 7 14.29 -14.88 -10.70
N ASN A 8 14.20 -16.21 -10.72
CA ASN A 8 13.66 -16.98 -9.60
C ASN A 8 14.61 -16.96 -8.38
N GLU A 9 15.93 -17.07 -8.59
CA GLU A 9 16.91 -16.91 -7.50
C GLU A 9 16.90 -15.48 -6.94
N PHE A 10 16.82 -14.48 -7.80
CA PHE A 10 16.60 -13.07 -7.38
C PHE A 10 15.37 -12.95 -6.51
N HIS A 11 14.22 -13.50 -6.92
CA HIS A 11 12.99 -13.49 -6.12
C HIS A 11 13.22 -14.10 -4.74
N LYS A 12 13.82 -15.28 -4.66
CA LYS A 12 14.12 -15.97 -3.39
C LYS A 12 15.02 -15.13 -2.48
N ARG A 13 16.05 -14.47 -3.02
CA ARG A 13 16.91 -13.56 -2.26
C ARG A 13 16.17 -12.31 -1.79
N GLN A 14 15.30 -11.75 -2.63
CA GLN A 14 14.50 -10.60 -2.25
C GLN A 14 13.47 -10.93 -1.17
N THR A 15 12.84 -12.10 -1.16
CA THR A 15 11.91 -12.52 -0.10
C THR A 15 12.59 -12.66 1.27
N THR A 16 13.90 -12.93 1.29
CA THR A 16 14.69 -12.93 2.53
C THR A 16 14.97 -11.52 3.04
N LYS A 17 15.14 -10.54 2.14
CA LYS A 17 15.55 -9.16 2.48
C LYS A 17 14.38 -8.18 2.61
N LYS A 18 13.27 -8.44 1.94
CA LYS A 18 12.12 -7.54 1.79
C LYS A 18 10.81 -8.24 2.14
N ALA A 19 9.74 -7.45 2.31
CA ALA A 19 8.38 -8.00 2.39
C ALA A 19 8.03 -8.72 1.07
N GLU A 20 7.31 -9.84 1.16
CA GLU A 20 6.91 -10.68 0.03
C GLU A 20 6.27 -9.87 -1.13
N GLY A 21 5.34 -8.96 -0.81
CA GLY A 21 4.72 -8.10 -1.84
C GLY A 21 5.71 -7.17 -2.55
N THR A 22 6.82 -6.77 -1.90
CA THR A 22 7.89 -5.98 -2.55
C THR A 22 8.74 -6.88 -3.43
N ALA A 23 9.09 -8.07 -2.96
CA ALA A 23 9.84 -9.05 -3.75
C ALA A 23 9.06 -9.46 -5.01
N ASN A 24 7.76 -9.75 -4.87
CA ASN A 24 6.88 -10.08 -5.99
C ASN A 24 6.84 -8.95 -7.02
N ARG A 25 6.70 -7.70 -6.58
CA ARG A 25 6.71 -6.54 -7.47
C ARG A 25 8.03 -6.40 -8.21
N TYR A 26 9.17 -6.42 -7.51
CA TYR A 26 10.48 -6.34 -8.14
C TYR A 26 10.67 -7.42 -9.21
N THR A 27 10.29 -8.65 -8.89
CA THR A 27 10.36 -9.78 -9.81
C THR A 27 9.48 -9.58 -11.04
N GLN A 28 8.25 -9.09 -10.85
CA GLN A 28 7.34 -8.82 -11.97
C GLN A 28 7.86 -7.68 -12.85
N ASP A 29 8.38 -6.60 -12.24
CA ASP A 29 8.95 -5.47 -12.96
C ASP A 29 10.14 -5.90 -13.84
N VAL A 30 10.99 -6.80 -13.33
CA VAL A 30 12.12 -7.36 -14.09
C VAL A 30 11.63 -8.27 -15.23
N ARG A 31 10.61 -9.11 -14.98
CA ARG A 31 10.02 -9.95 -16.04
C ARG A 31 9.40 -9.12 -17.15
N ASP A 32 8.71 -8.04 -16.81
CA ASP A 32 8.13 -7.13 -17.81
C ASP A 32 9.19 -6.45 -18.67
N PHE A 33 10.34 -6.08 -18.06
CA PHE A 33 11.46 -5.52 -18.79
C PHE A 33 12.14 -6.57 -19.68
N ALA A 34 12.34 -7.79 -19.18
CA ALA A 34 12.87 -8.92 -19.96
C ALA A 34 11.98 -9.21 -21.18
N GLU A 35 10.67 -9.32 -20.97
CA GLU A 35 9.71 -9.54 -22.06
C GLU A 35 9.75 -8.41 -23.10
N TRP A 36 9.87 -7.15 -22.65
CA TRP A 36 10.02 -6.02 -23.56
C TRP A 36 11.32 -6.11 -24.39
N LEU A 37 12.43 -6.56 -23.79
CA LEU A 37 13.71 -6.76 -24.50
C LEU A 37 13.64 -7.91 -25.51
N GLU A 38 13.11 -9.06 -25.08
CA GLU A 38 13.12 -10.31 -25.86
C GLU A 38 12.12 -10.31 -27.01
N ASN A 39 10.98 -9.62 -26.82
CA ASN A 39 9.85 -9.64 -27.75
C ASN A 39 9.47 -8.22 -28.19
N PRO A 40 10.19 -7.63 -29.16
CA PRO A 40 9.83 -6.34 -29.74
C PRO A 40 8.39 -6.31 -30.25
N GLY A 41 7.58 -5.35 -29.78
CA GLY A 41 6.18 -5.21 -30.14
C GLY A 41 5.19 -6.03 -29.31
N ALA A 42 5.64 -6.81 -28.34
CA ALA A 42 4.74 -7.57 -27.45
C ALA A 42 3.95 -6.70 -26.47
N LYS A 43 4.39 -5.46 -26.22
CA LYS A 43 3.71 -4.53 -25.34
C LYS A 43 2.98 -3.45 -26.15
N ASP A 44 1.76 -3.10 -25.79
CA ASP A 44 0.94 -2.08 -26.45
C ASP A 44 1.63 -0.71 -26.52
N TYR A 45 2.52 -0.43 -25.57
CA TYR A 45 3.33 0.80 -25.55
C TYR A 45 4.64 0.72 -26.35
N ASP A 46 4.92 -0.41 -27.02
CA ASP A 46 6.06 -0.59 -27.94
C ASP A 46 5.59 -0.75 -29.40
N PRO A 47 4.99 0.30 -30.01
CA PRO A 47 4.33 0.20 -31.31
C PRO A 47 5.32 0.00 -32.47
N ASN A 48 6.62 0.28 -32.29
CA ASN A 48 7.66 0.24 -33.31
C ASN A 48 8.57 -1.00 -33.12
N SER A 49 7.98 -2.19 -33.16
CA SER A 49 8.70 -3.45 -33.02
C SER A 49 9.78 -3.68 -34.09
N ARG A 50 9.73 -2.97 -35.23
CA ARG A 50 10.68 -3.11 -36.33
C ARG A 50 12.01 -2.38 -36.10
N ASP A 51 12.08 -1.50 -35.12
CA ASP A 51 13.21 -0.58 -34.91
C ASP A 51 14.21 -1.07 -33.86
N ARG A 52 14.06 -2.26 -33.35
CA ARG A 52 15.01 -2.85 -32.42
C ARG A 52 15.10 -4.37 -32.52
N ASP A 53 16.30 -4.88 -32.37
CA ASP A 53 16.57 -6.32 -32.25
C ASP A 53 16.16 -6.85 -30.88
N ALA A 54 15.79 -8.14 -30.83
CA ALA A 54 15.56 -8.83 -29.58
C ALA A 54 16.87 -8.93 -28.78
N LYS A 55 16.80 -8.66 -27.49
CA LYS A 55 17.92 -8.72 -26.55
C LYS A 55 17.54 -9.50 -25.32
N THR A 56 18.54 -10.02 -24.63
CA THR A 56 18.35 -10.60 -23.29
C THR A 56 18.59 -9.54 -22.22
N LEU A 57 18.26 -9.85 -20.95
CA LEU A 57 18.62 -9.00 -19.81
C LEU A 57 20.14 -8.73 -19.74
N TRP A 58 20.95 -9.68 -20.23
CA TRP A 58 22.41 -9.57 -20.18
C TRP A 58 22.98 -8.59 -21.20
N ASP A 59 22.23 -8.33 -22.27
CA ASP A 59 22.61 -7.41 -23.36
C ASP A 59 21.98 -6.02 -23.20
N ALA A 60 21.23 -5.81 -22.14
CA ALA A 60 20.50 -4.56 -21.90
C ALA A 60 21.45 -3.40 -21.60
N THR A 61 21.26 -2.29 -22.28
CA THR A 61 22.04 -1.06 -22.12
C THR A 61 21.22 0.04 -21.44
N THR A 62 21.88 1.10 -20.96
CA THR A 62 21.23 2.32 -20.46
C THR A 62 20.28 2.91 -21.50
N HIS A 63 20.63 2.81 -22.81
CA HIS A 63 19.74 3.26 -23.88
C HIS A 63 18.45 2.45 -23.95
N ASP A 64 18.52 1.13 -23.80
CA ASP A 64 17.34 0.24 -23.81
C ASP A 64 16.44 0.54 -22.64
N LEU A 65 16.99 0.68 -21.43
CA LEU A 65 16.22 1.02 -20.23
C LEU A 65 15.55 2.41 -20.38
N ARG A 66 16.28 3.41 -20.89
CA ARG A 66 15.73 4.74 -21.15
C ARG A 66 14.59 4.69 -22.18
N LYS A 67 14.73 3.91 -23.26
CA LYS A 67 13.70 3.71 -24.28
C LYS A 67 12.46 3.04 -23.70
N TYR A 68 12.64 1.98 -22.92
CA TYR A 68 11.58 1.27 -22.22
C TYR A 68 10.75 2.21 -21.32
N LEU A 69 11.41 2.93 -20.42
CA LEU A 69 10.76 3.85 -19.50
C LEU A 69 10.03 5.00 -20.23
N ARG A 70 10.63 5.52 -21.32
CA ARG A 70 10.00 6.54 -22.14
C ARG A 70 8.74 6.04 -22.84
N GLN A 71 8.76 4.83 -23.37
CA GLN A 71 7.59 4.21 -23.98
C GLN A 71 6.48 3.97 -22.95
N MET A 72 6.82 3.53 -21.75
CA MET A 72 5.85 3.41 -20.66
C MET A 72 5.15 4.74 -20.37
N LEU A 73 5.90 5.85 -20.31
CA LEU A 73 5.32 7.18 -20.07
C LEU A 73 4.44 7.65 -21.24
N ASN A 74 5.00 7.65 -22.44
CA ASN A 74 4.40 8.35 -23.58
C ASN A 74 3.32 7.52 -24.27
N ASN A 75 3.54 6.22 -24.42
CA ASN A 75 2.64 5.34 -25.17
C ASN A 75 1.77 4.50 -24.23
N GLY A 76 2.33 4.06 -23.09
CA GLY A 76 1.63 3.26 -22.10
C GLY A 76 0.84 4.10 -21.08
N GLY A 77 1.04 5.43 -21.05
CA GLY A 77 0.36 6.34 -20.13
C GLY A 77 0.56 6.02 -18.66
N TYR A 78 1.65 5.33 -18.31
CA TYR A 78 1.97 5.02 -16.91
C TYR A 78 2.31 6.30 -16.14
N ALA A 79 1.85 6.39 -14.90
CA ALA A 79 2.21 7.48 -14.00
C ALA A 79 3.73 7.50 -13.75
N GLY A 80 4.34 8.68 -13.67
CA GLY A 80 5.77 8.86 -13.43
C GLY A 80 6.29 8.10 -12.21
N GLY A 81 5.54 8.09 -11.10
CA GLY A 81 5.89 7.28 -9.92
C GLY A 81 5.95 5.77 -10.18
N THR A 82 5.12 5.23 -11.09
CA THR A 82 5.20 3.82 -11.51
C THR A 82 6.46 3.57 -12.32
N VAL A 83 6.80 4.50 -13.22
CA VAL A 83 8.00 4.39 -14.06
C VAL A 83 9.27 4.48 -13.21
N SER A 84 9.35 5.40 -12.23
CA SER A 84 10.46 5.47 -11.28
C SER A 84 10.59 4.21 -10.42
N MET A 85 9.47 3.61 -10.00
CA MET A 85 9.51 2.32 -9.28
C MET A 85 10.02 1.19 -10.18
N ARG A 86 9.68 1.19 -11.47
CA ARG A 86 10.12 0.19 -12.44
C ARG A 86 11.64 0.29 -12.66
N GLU A 87 12.15 1.51 -12.86
CA GLU A 87 13.59 1.79 -12.93
C GLU A 87 14.31 1.25 -11.69
N SER A 88 13.83 1.61 -10.49
CA SER A 88 14.42 1.13 -9.22
C SER A 88 14.40 -0.40 -9.10
N SER A 89 13.33 -1.07 -9.57
CA SER A 89 13.24 -2.53 -9.56
C SER A 89 14.29 -3.17 -10.47
N VAL A 90 14.50 -2.61 -11.66
CA VAL A 90 15.52 -3.06 -12.62
C VAL A 90 16.91 -2.83 -12.04
N SER A 91 17.19 -1.64 -11.47
CA SER A 91 18.47 -1.35 -10.81
C SER A 91 18.80 -2.33 -9.70
N VAL A 92 17.84 -2.65 -8.83
CA VAL A 92 18.01 -3.63 -7.74
C VAL A 92 18.30 -5.03 -8.30
N PHE A 93 17.69 -5.41 -9.43
CA PHE A 93 17.97 -6.70 -10.06
C PHE A 93 19.43 -6.80 -10.50
N TYR A 94 19.95 -5.81 -11.23
CA TYR A 94 21.33 -5.86 -11.71
C TYR A 94 22.36 -5.77 -10.57
N GLN A 95 22.08 -4.97 -9.52
CA GLN A 95 22.91 -4.97 -8.31
C GLN A 95 22.95 -6.35 -7.63
N GLU A 96 21.84 -7.07 -7.61
CA GLU A 96 21.80 -8.41 -7.03
C GLU A 96 22.41 -9.45 -7.99
N ALA A 97 22.23 -9.29 -9.31
CA ALA A 97 22.86 -10.14 -10.32
C ALA A 97 24.39 -10.07 -10.25
N ALA A 98 24.96 -8.87 -10.08
CA ALA A 98 26.40 -8.69 -9.86
C ALA A 98 26.88 -9.45 -8.61
N ARG A 99 26.13 -9.39 -7.49
CA ARG A 99 26.46 -10.18 -6.28
C ARG A 99 26.32 -11.69 -6.49
N MET A 100 25.35 -12.10 -7.32
CA MET A 100 25.17 -13.51 -7.64
C MET A 100 26.27 -14.03 -8.58
N ALA A 101 26.83 -13.18 -9.44
CA ALA A 101 27.95 -13.51 -10.32
C ALA A 101 29.25 -13.82 -9.55
N GLU A 102 29.39 -13.34 -8.31
CA GLU A 102 30.49 -13.69 -7.41
C GLU A 102 30.46 -15.17 -6.97
N ASP A 103 29.32 -15.85 -7.12
CA ASP A 103 29.17 -17.27 -6.81
C ASP A 103 29.36 -18.12 -8.09
N PRO A 104 30.50 -18.83 -8.24
CA PRO A 104 30.79 -19.62 -9.45
C PRO A 104 29.72 -20.71 -9.72
N ALA A 105 29.01 -21.17 -8.71
CA ALA A 105 27.97 -22.19 -8.84
C ALA A 105 26.74 -21.69 -9.61
N LEU A 106 26.53 -20.38 -9.68
CA LEU A 106 25.36 -19.81 -10.32
C LEU A 106 25.57 -19.51 -11.81
N SER A 107 26.81 -19.45 -12.30
CA SER A 107 27.14 -19.22 -13.72
C SER A 107 26.37 -18.03 -14.33
N ILE A 108 26.35 -16.90 -13.64
CA ILE A 108 25.70 -15.65 -14.07
C ILE A 108 26.74 -14.80 -14.78
N PRO A 109 26.46 -14.26 -15.98
CA PRO A 109 27.39 -13.39 -16.68
C PRO A 109 27.64 -12.09 -15.90
N GLU A 110 28.86 -11.57 -15.97
CA GLU A 110 29.11 -10.20 -15.57
C GLU A 110 28.37 -9.26 -16.52
N THR A 111 27.57 -8.35 -15.96
CA THR A 111 26.78 -7.39 -16.71
C THR A 111 26.79 -6.04 -16.01
N GLU A 112 26.84 -4.98 -16.81
CA GLU A 112 26.69 -3.62 -16.31
C GLU A 112 25.22 -3.37 -15.89
N ASN A 113 25.04 -2.53 -14.87
CA ASN A 113 23.70 -2.12 -14.47
C ASN A 113 23.21 -0.98 -15.40
N PRO A 114 22.21 -1.20 -16.25
CA PRO A 114 21.74 -0.20 -17.20
C PRO A 114 21.10 1.03 -16.53
N ALA A 115 20.84 0.97 -15.22
CA ALA A 115 20.31 2.07 -14.43
C ALA A 115 21.40 2.92 -13.73
N GLU A 116 22.66 2.49 -13.72
CA GLU A 116 23.73 3.16 -12.97
C GLU A 116 24.01 4.56 -13.52
N ASP A 117 24.12 4.69 -14.84
CA ASP A 117 24.36 5.97 -15.52
C ASP A 117 23.09 6.56 -16.16
N LEU A 118 21.92 6.12 -15.70
CA LEU A 118 20.66 6.57 -16.24
C LEU A 118 20.26 7.93 -15.66
N ASP A 119 20.47 8.99 -16.43
CA ASP A 119 19.99 10.32 -16.09
C ASP A 119 18.56 10.53 -16.60
N LEU A 120 17.65 10.72 -15.65
CA LEU A 120 16.23 11.04 -15.84
C LEU A 120 15.87 12.44 -15.32
N SER A 121 16.84 13.27 -14.95
CA SER A 121 16.64 14.60 -14.32
C SER A 121 15.82 15.58 -15.17
N GLY A 122 15.82 15.42 -16.49
CA GLY A 122 15.02 16.24 -17.40
C GLY A 122 13.60 15.74 -17.67
N TRP A 123 13.17 14.66 -17.02
CA TRP A 123 11.86 14.08 -17.29
C TRP A 123 10.80 14.65 -16.34
N THR A 124 10.20 15.77 -16.72
CA THR A 124 9.17 16.47 -15.91
C THR A 124 7.99 15.56 -15.56
N ALA A 125 7.69 14.55 -16.39
CA ALA A 125 6.64 13.56 -16.10
C ALA A 125 6.98 12.63 -14.92
N LEU A 126 8.27 12.49 -14.55
CA LEU A 126 8.71 11.79 -13.35
C LEU A 126 8.68 12.67 -12.10
N ASP A 127 8.71 13.98 -12.32
CA ASP A 127 8.62 14.98 -11.25
C ASP A 127 7.15 15.17 -10.83
N ASN A 128 6.58 14.11 -10.29
CA ASN A 128 5.21 14.15 -9.74
C ASN A 128 5.11 15.01 -8.47
N GLY A 129 6.12 15.81 -8.18
CA GLY A 129 6.26 16.46 -6.89
C GLY A 129 6.47 15.46 -5.75
N THR A 130 6.82 15.94 -4.59
CA THR A 130 6.81 15.08 -3.40
C THR A 130 5.37 14.62 -3.14
N LYS A 131 5.20 13.47 -2.50
CA LYS A 131 3.87 13.00 -2.05
C LYS A 131 3.12 14.11 -1.29
N ARG A 132 3.85 14.99 -0.60
CA ARG A 132 3.36 16.19 0.08
C ARG A 132 2.75 17.20 -0.88
N GLU A 133 3.40 17.49 -2.00
CA GLU A 133 2.90 18.43 -3.03
C GLU A 133 1.67 17.87 -3.77
N GLN A 134 1.63 16.56 -4.03
CA GLN A 134 0.44 15.91 -4.57
C GLN A 134 -0.75 16.02 -3.60
N ILE A 135 -0.53 15.75 -2.31
CA ILE A 135 -1.56 15.89 -1.28
C ILE A 135 -1.97 17.35 -1.09
N LEU A 136 -1.05 18.30 -1.27
CA LEU A 136 -1.38 19.73 -1.24
C LEU A 136 -2.26 20.15 -2.43
N LYS A 137 -2.06 19.56 -3.60
CA LYS A 137 -2.85 19.82 -4.82
C LYS A 137 -4.20 19.09 -4.81
N GLU A 138 -4.20 17.79 -4.50
CA GLU A 138 -5.37 16.92 -4.63
C GLU A 138 -6.18 16.79 -3.32
N GLY A 139 -5.59 17.12 -2.17
CA GLY A 139 -6.15 16.88 -0.86
C GLY A 139 -5.97 15.44 -0.39
N ILE A 140 -6.32 15.19 0.87
CA ILE A 140 -6.39 13.84 1.45
C ILE A 140 -7.82 13.35 1.30
N GLU A 141 -8.01 12.22 0.62
CA GLU A 141 -9.29 11.54 0.59
C GLU A 141 -9.60 10.93 1.96
N TYR A 142 -10.73 11.33 2.54
CA TYR A 142 -11.27 10.79 3.78
C TYR A 142 -12.80 10.72 3.71
N LEU A 143 -13.40 10.03 4.65
CA LEU A 143 -14.84 9.91 4.83
C LEU A 143 -15.25 10.62 6.12
N GLU A 144 -16.38 11.30 6.08
CA GLU A 144 -17.02 11.85 7.28
C GLU A 144 -17.66 10.72 8.12
N PRO A 145 -17.96 10.95 9.42
CA PRO A 145 -18.51 9.91 10.30
C PRO A 145 -19.78 9.24 9.76
N ASP A 146 -20.70 10.00 9.19
CA ASP A 146 -21.94 9.48 8.58
C ASP A 146 -21.67 8.63 7.32
N GLU A 147 -20.65 8.99 6.53
CA GLU A 147 -20.19 8.17 5.40
C GLU A 147 -19.57 6.84 5.88
N ILE A 148 -18.88 6.84 7.03
CA ILE A 148 -18.34 5.62 7.65
C ILE A 148 -19.48 4.69 8.10
N ASP A 149 -20.53 5.23 8.71
CA ASP A 149 -21.68 4.44 9.12
C ASP A 149 -22.39 3.84 7.91
N ARG A 150 -22.65 4.64 6.88
CA ARG A 150 -23.20 4.15 5.60
C ARG A 150 -22.34 3.06 4.97
N LEU A 151 -21.02 3.23 4.99
CA LEU A 151 -20.09 2.22 4.48
C LEU A 151 -20.20 0.90 5.27
N ALA A 152 -20.21 0.98 6.60
CA ALA A 152 -20.27 -0.15 7.50
C ALA A 152 -21.60 -0.93 7.38
N GLU A 153 -22.71 -0.23 7.15
CA GLU A 153 -24.04 -0.80 6.95
C GLU A 153 -24.21 -1.51 5.60
N ASN A 154 -23.42 -1.15 4.60
CA ASN A 154 -23.53 -1.66 3.22
C ASN A 154 -22.44 -2.68 2.86
N VAL A 155 -21.80 -3.31 3.84
CA VAL A 155 -20.78 -4.34 3.59
C VAL A 155 -21.38 -5.61 2.96
N PRO A 156 -20.61 -6.32 2.12
CA PRO A 156 -21.00 -7.63 1.62
C PRO A 156 -21.04 -8.70 2.73
N ASN A 157 -21.63 -9.85 2.45
CA ASN A 157 -21.60 -10.99 3.37
C ASN A 157 -20.19 -11.60 3.51
N PRO A 158 -19.83 -12.13 4.70
CA PRO A 158 -20.62 -12.20 5.94
C PRO A 158 -20.64 -10.85 6.66
N ARG A 159 -21.85 -10.34 6.88
CA ARG A 159 -22.08 -8.93 7.26
C ARG A 159 -21.37 -8.53 8.55
N LEU A 160 -21.55 -9.26 9.66
CA LEU A 160 -21.01 -8.88 10.97
C LEU A 160 -19.47 -8.79 10.96
N ARG A 161 -18.79 -9.80 10.38
CA ARG A 161 -17.34 -9.76 10.23
C ARG A 161 -16.88 -8.54 9.42
N ASN A 162 -17.54 -8.30 8.31
CA ASN A 162 -17.14 -7.27 7.36
C ASN A 162 -17.42 -5.86 7.89
N GLU A 163 -18.52 -5.67 8.60
CA GLU A 163 -18.82 -4.44 9.33
C GLU A 163 -17.77 -4.18 10.44
N LEU A 164 -17.45 -5.20 11.23
CA LEU A 164 -16.43 -5.10 12.27
C LEU A 164 -15.05 -4.73 11.70
N ILE A 165 -14.69 -5.27 10.53
CA ILE A 165 -13.44 -4.91 9.82
C ILE A 165 -13.42 -3.42 9.47
N VAL A 166 -14.49 -2.88 8.88
CA VAL A 166 -14.60 -1.45 8.52
C VAL A 166 -14.47 -0.58 9.76
N ARG A 167 -15.25 -0.88 10.80
CA ARG A 167 -15.25 -0.10 12.03
C ARG A 167 -13.91 -0.15 12.76
N ILE A 168 -13.26 -1.31 12.89
CA ILE A 168 -11.93 -1.40 13.51
C ILE A 168 -10.90 -0.59 12.72
N LEU A 169 -10.88 -0.67 11.39
CA LEU A 169 -9.96 0.12 10.57
C LEU A 169 -10.14 1.62 10.81
N TYR A 170 -11.38 2.08 10.88
CA TYR A 170 -11.69 3.50 11.16
C TYR A 170 -11.31 3.92 12.58
N HIS A 171 -11.70 3.15 13.61
CA HIS A 171 -11.46 3.54 15.01
C HIS A 171 -10.02 3.45 15.47
N THR A 172 -9.20 2.63 14.80
CA THR A 172 -7.83 2.37 15.24
C THR A 172 -6.76 2.90 14.30
N GLY A 173 -7.13 3.28 13.08
CA GLY A 173 -6.20 3.69 12.05
C GLY A 173 -5.22 2.59 11.61
N LEU A 174 -5.51 1.30 11.86
CA LEU A 174 -4.69 0.17 11.44
C LEU A 174 -4.51 0.14 9.92
N ARG A 175 -3.33 -0.28 9.47
CA ARG A 175 -3.15 -0.67 8.07
C ARG A 175 -3.90 -1.97 7.79
N ARG A 176 -4.42 -2.15 6.57
CA ARG A 176 -5.13 -3.39 6.16
C ARG A 176 -4.32 -4.67 6.43
N GLY A 177 -3.00 -4.60 6.21
CA GLY A 177 -2.10 -5.73 6.49
C GLY A 177 -1.93 -5.99 7.98
N GLU A 178 -1.87 -4.94 8.81
CA GLU A 178 -1.80 -5.08 10.27
C GLU A 178 -3.09 -5.73 10.83
N LEU A 179 -4.25 -5.30 10.33
CA LEU A 179 -5.51 -5.92 10.71
C LEU A 179 -5.60 -7.39 10.29
N ALA A 180 -5.14 -7.72 9.08
CA ALA A 180 -5.12 -9.10 8.60
C ALA A 180 -4.24 -10.02 9.46
N GLU A 181 -3.17 -9.50 10.03
CA GLU A 181 -2.24 -10.22 10.90
C GLU A 181 -2.62 -10.17 12.39
N THR A 182 -3.68 -9.45 12.77
CA THR A 182 -4.13 -9.34 14.16
C THR A 182 -4.62 -10.72 14.66
N ARG A 183 -4.13 -11.15 15.82
CA ARG A 183 -4.54 -12.38 16.48
C ARG A 183 -5.56 -12.12 17.59
N ARG A 184 -6.27 -13.16 18.01
CA ARG A 184 -7.22 -13.06 19.15
C ARG A 184 -6.54 -12.57 20.43
N ASP A 185 -5.35 -13.09 20.71
CA ASP A 185 -4.58 -12.77 21.92
C ASP A 185 -3.98 -11.36 21.88
N ASP A 186 -4.05 -10.67 20.74
CA ASP A 186 -3.66 -9.27 20.63
C ASP A 186 -4.75 -8.32 21.15
N ILE A 187 -5.95 -8.83 21.45
CA ILE A 187 -7.10 -8.02 21.86
C ILE A 187 -7.31 -8.13 23.38
N GLU A 188 -7.27 -6.98 24.03
CA GLU A 188 -7.68 -6.81 25.44
C GLU A 188 -9.01 -6.09 25.47
N THR A 189 -10.12 -6.84 25.52
CA THR A 189 -11.48 -6.28 25.46
C THR A 189 -11.78 -5.35 26.61
N ASP A 190 -11.31 -5.66 27.82
CA ASP A 190 -11.53 -4.85 29.01
C ASP A 190 -10.88 -3.45 28.92
N LYS A 191 -9.78 -3.36 28.15
CA LYS A 191 -9.05 -2.11 27.91
C LYS A 191 -9.36 -1.47 26.54
N ARG A 192 -10.20 -2.12 25.72
CA ARG A 192 -10.48 -1.73 24.33
C ARG A 192 -9.20 -1.51 23.53
N LEU A 193 -8.23 -2.41 23.68
CA LEU A 193 -6.88 -2.30 23.15
C LEU A 193 -6.59 -3.43 22.17
N ILE A 194 -5.89 -3.09 21.08
CA ILE A 194 -5.31 -4.04 20.14
C ILE A 194 -3.80 -3.84 20.10
N ARG A 195 -3.04 -4.91 20.35
CA ARG A 195 -1.59 -4.94 20.19
C ARG A 195 -1.25 -5.13 18.71
N VAL A 196 -0.54 -4.19 18.15
CA VAL A 196 -0.04 -4.28 16.77
C VAL A 196 1.38 -4.83 16.81
N ARG A 197 1.56 -6.03 16.29
CA ARG A 197 2.88 -6.67 16.20
C ARG A 197 3.67 -6.03 15.05
N ALA A 198 4.95 -5.79 15.30
CA ALA A 198 5.84 -5.26 14.26
C ALA A 198 5.96 -6.26 13.11
N ASN A 199 5.55 -5.86 11.93
CA ASN A 199 6.03 -6.49 10.71
C ASN A 199 7.38 -5.85 10.34
N LYS A 200 8.27 -6.54 9.68
CA LYS A 200 9.74 -6.32 9.43
C LYS A 200 10.33 -4.88 9.51
N SER A 201 9.54 -3.83 9.59
CA SER A 201 10.00 -2.43 9.61
C SER A 201 9.29 -1.51 10.62
N HIS A 202 8.36 -2.03 11.44
CA HIS A 202 7.58 -1.19 12.35
C HIS A 202 7.71 -1.65 13.80
N ARG A 203 7.71 -0.68 14.73
CA ARG A 203 7.73 -0.96 16.17
C ARG A 203 6.38 -1.51 16.62
N ASN A 204 6.40 -2.45 17.57
CA ASN A 204 5.20 -2.87 18.30
C ASN A 204 4.53 -1.62 18.89
N ARG A 205 3.21 -1.53 18.72
CA ARG A 205 2.42 -0.44 19.30
C ARG A 205 1.07 -0.94 19.78
N LYS A 206 0.42 -0.11 20.56
CA LYS A 206 -0.95 -0.31 21.02
C LYS A 206 -1.86 0.69 20.33
N VAL A 207 -3.02 0.24 19.87
CA VAL A 207 -4.10 1.09 19.38
C VAL A 207 -5.35 0.82 20.18
N TYR A 208 -6.27 1.77 20.20
CA TYR A 208 -7.47 1.70 21.03
C TYR A 208 -8.69 1.91 20.15
N TYR A 209 -9.76 1.17 20.44
CA TYR A 209 -11.05 1.33 19.78
C TYR A 209 -12.10 1.89 20.76
N GLN A 210 -13.19 2.43 20.23
CA GLN A 210 -14.23 3.08 21.00
C GLN A 210 -15.28 2.06 21.49
N PRO A 211 -16.06 2.39 22.56
CA PRO A 211 -17.06 1.50 23.16
C PRO A 211 -18.09 0.93 22.18
N GLU A 212 -18.41 1.64 21.13
CA GLU A 212 -19.39 1.23 20.10
C GLU A 212 -18.99 -0.05 19.35
N ILE A 213 -17.69 -0.42 19.40
CA ILE A 213 -17.17 -1.69 18.82
C ILE A 213 -17.49 -2.89 19.72
N ASP A 214 -17.69 -2.70 21.04
CA ASP A 214 -17.76 -3.78 22.01
C ASP A 214 -18.82 -4.83 21.65
N THR A 215 -20.00 -4.42 21.28
CA THR A 215 -21.10 -5.34 20.95
C THR A 215 -20.79 -6.19 19.73
N LEU A 216 -20.30 -5.57 18.64
CA LEU A 216 -19.94 -6.26 17.41
C LEU A 216 -18.77 -7.22 17.65
N LEU A 217 -17.72 -6.77 18.33
CA LEU A 217 -16.55 -7.57 18.63
C LEU A 217 -16.88 -8.77 19.53
N ASN A 218 -17.69 -8.56 20.57
CA ASN A 218 -18.12 -9.64 21.45
C ASN A 218 -18.96 -10.67 20.70
N ARG A 219 -19.91 -10.24 19.87
CA ARG A 219 -20.72 -11.14 19.04
C ARG A 219 -19.87 -11.92 18.05
N TRP A 220 -18.89 -11.26 17.42
CA TRP A 220 -17.94 -11.91 16.54
C TRP A 220 -17.13 -12.99 17.29
N LEU A 221 -16.46 -12.63 18.38
CA LEU A 221 -15.57 -13.54 19.12
C LEU A 221 -16.31 -14.71 19.78
N LYS A 222 -17.51 -14.45 20.33
CA LYS A 222 -18.24 -15.44 21.13
C LYS A 222 -19.18 -16.32 20.32
N VAL A 223 -19.67 -15.84 19.18
CA VAL A 223 -20.72 -16.53 18.39
C VAL A 223 -20.24 -16.85 16.97
N GLU A 224 -20.19 -15.85 16.10
CA GLU A 224 -20.06 -16.11 14.65
C GLU A 224 -18.69 -16.71 14.27
N ARG A 225 -17.62 -16.22 14.88
CA ARG A 225 -16.30 -16.78 14.63
C ARG A 225 -16.19 -18.25 15.06
N LYS A 226 -16.85 -18.63 16.15
CA LYS A 226 -16.85 -20.01 16.64
C LYS A 226 -17.62 -20.99 15.74
N SER A 227 -18.54 -20.49 14.93
CA SER A 227 -19.29 -21.32 13.97
C SER A 227 -18.54 -21.63 12.68
N LEU A 228 -17.36 -21.02 12.48
CA LEU A 228 -16.55 -21.27 11.28
C LEU A 228 -15.78 -22.60 11.39
N VAL A 229 -15.60 -23.28 10.26
CA VAL A 229 -14.73 -24.47 10.17
C VAL A 229 -13.30 -24.13 10.62
N THR A 230 -12.87 -22.90 10.39
CA THR A 230 -11.55 -22.36 10.78
C THR A 230 -11.53 -21.74 12.18
N ALA A 231 -12.50 -22.04 13.04
CA ALA A 231 -12.62 -21.47 14.40
C ALA A 231 -11.36 -21.68 15.27
N GLY A 232 -10.58 -22.73 15.00
CA GLY A 232 -9.31 -23.02 15.68
C GLY A 232 -8.18 -22.04 15.38
N SER A 233 -8.31 -21.23 14.32
CA SER A 233 -7.30 -20.24 13.93
C SER A 233 -6.96 -19.26 15.07
N ASP A 234 -5.70 -18.86 15.16
CA ASP A 234 -5.27 -17.79 16.08
C ASP A 234 -5.66 -16.39 15.62
N TYR A 235 -5.91 -16.20 14.34
CA TYR A 235 -6.19 -14.89 13.77
C TYR A 235 -7.58 -14.37 14.16
N LEU A 236 -7.70 -13.06 14.30
CA LEU A 236 -8.97 -12.40 14.61
C LEU A 236 -10.03 -12.66 13.54
N PHE A 237 -9.66 -12.58 12.28
CA PHE A 237 -10.55 -12.70 11.13
C PHE A 237 -10.20 -13.89 10.23
N PRO A 238 -10.55 -15.12 10.63
CA PRO A 238 -10.50 -16.25 9.71
C PRO A 238 -11.59 -16.13 8.65
N THR A 239 -11.45 -16.92 7.58
CA THR A 239 -12.47 -17.10 6.55
C THR A 239 -12.94 -18.55 6.54
N VAL A 240 -13.96 -18.89 5.77
CA VAL A 240 -14.41 -20.29 5.63
C VAL A 240 -13.28 -21.18 5.07
N GLN A 241 -12.38 -20.64 4.25
CA GLN A 241 -11.36 -21.38 3.52
C GLN A 241 -9.92 -21.14 4.02
N SER A 242 -9.70 -20.14 4.89
CA SER A 242 -8.36 -19.73 5.29
C SER A 242 -8.32 -19.31 6.76
N GLU A 243 -7.22 -19.59 7.43
CA GLU A 243 -6.98 -19.19 8.81
C GLU A 243 -6.99 -17.67 9.04
N LYS A 244 -6.74 -16.88 8.00
CA LYS A 244 -6.80 -15.41 8.06
C LYS A 244 -7.35 -14.81 6.78
N ILE A 245 -7.97 -13.65 6.90
CA ILE A 245 -8.37 -12.84 5.75
C ILE A 245 -7.14 -12.17 5.11
N GLY A 246 -7.02 -12.26 3.79
CA GLY A 246 -5.94 -11.57 3.06
C GLY A 246 -6.16 -10.05 2.99
N PRO A 247 -5.07 -9.24 3.00
CA PRO A 247 -5.16 -7.77 2.88
C PRO A 247 -5.91 -7.30 1.62
N ASP A 248 -5.78 -8.02 0.51
CA ASP A 248 -6.47 -7.68 -0.73
C ASP A 248 -7.97 -7.98 -0.65
N ARG A 249 -8.37 -9.00 0.11
CA ARG A 249 -9.78 -9.26 0.39
C ARG A 249 -10.40 -8.12 1.20
N ILE A 250 -9.68 -7.58 2.18
CA ILE A 250 -10.10 -6.40 2.94
C ILE A 250 -10.28 -5.20 2.00
N THR A 251 -9.34 -4.97 1.08
CA THR A 251 -9.47 -3.87 0.10
C THR A 251 -10.68 -4.05 -0.80
N ARG A 252 -10.93 -5.26 -1.29
CA ARG A 252 -12.08 -5.58 -2.14
C ARG A 252 -13.39 -5.37 -1.40
N LEU A 253 -13.46 -5.84 -0.15
CA LEU A 253 -14.59 -5.64 0.75
C LEU A 253 -14.96 -4.15 0.89
N VAL A 254 -13.97 -3.30 1.21
CA VAL A 254 -14.19 -1.85 1.39
C VAL A 254 -14.65 -1.19 0.07
N LYS A 255 -14.06 -1.58 -1.07
CA LYS A 255 -14.50 -1.08 -2.38
C LYS A 255 -15.95 -1.45 -2.69
N GLU A 256 -16.32 -2.71 -2.49
CA GLU A 256 -17.67 -3.22 -2.71
C GLU A 256 -18.69 -2.55 -1.77
N ALA A 257 -18.36 -2.40 -0.49
CA ALA A 257 -19.19 -1.67 0.46
C ALA A 257 -19.42 -0.21 0.03
N ALA A 258 -18.38 0.46 -0.47
CA ALA A 258 -18.48 1.83 -0.95
C ALA A 258 -19.34 1.97 -2.22
N GLU A 259 -19.27 0.98 -3.12
CA GLU A 259 -20.16 0.92 -4.29
C GLU A 259 -21.62 0.76 -3.88
N ARG A 260 -21.91 -0.15 -2.95
CA ARG A 260 -23.27 -0.39 -2.42
C ARG A 260 -23.81 0.82 -1.64
N ALA A 261 -22.95 1.54 -0.93
CA ALA A 261 -23.31 2.73 -0.17
C ALA A 261 -23.45 4.00 -1.04
N GLY A 262 -23.14 3.93 -2.35
CA GLY A 262 -23.15 5.10 -3.23
C GLY A 262 -22.03 6.12 -2.89
N LEU A 263 -20.95 5.66 -2.25
CA LEU A 263 -19.81 6.50 -1.84
C LEU A 263 -18.65 6.42 -2.83
N GLN A 264 -18.72 5.49 -3.80
CA GLN A 264 -17.61 5.25 -4.70
C GLN A 264 -17.62 6.18 -5.91
N SER A 265 -16.48 6.74 -6.23
CA SER A 265 -16.22 7.48 -7.46
C SER A 265 -14.86 7.14 -8.04
N ASN A 266 -14.68 7.44 -9.32
CA ASN A 266 -13.40 7.32 -9.99
C ASN A 266 -12.62 8.62 -9.76
N VAL A 267 -11.45 8.53 -9.14
CA VAL A 267 -10.57 9.69 -8.91
C VAL A 267 -9.68 9.93 -10.12
N HIS A 268 -9.15 8.85 -10.70
CA HIS A 268 -8.26 8.89 -11.84
C HIS A 268 -8.31 7.55 -12.56
N THR A 269 -8.29 7.59 -13.88
CA THR A 269 -8.06 6.39 -14.72
C THR A 269 -6.75 6.63 -15.46
N ASP A 270 -5.77 5.72 -15.27
CA ASP A 270 -4.54 5.79 -16.05
C ASP A 270 -4.79 5.32 -17.50
N ALA A 271 -3.84 5.60 -18.38
CA ALA A 271 -3.99 5.24 -19.79
C ALA A 271 -3.99 3.71 -20.02
N ALA A 272 -3.54 2.92 -19.06
CA ALA A 272 -3.67 1.46 -19.07
C ALA A 272 -5.07 0.99 -18.62
N GLY A 273 -6.02 1.92 -18.43
CA GLY A 273 -7.39 1.59 -18.01
C GLY A 273 -7.55 1.29 -16.53
N ASN A 274 -6.49 1.39 -15.71
CA ASN A 274 -6.57 1.16 -14.29
C ASN A 274 -7.22 2.35 -13.58
N THR A 275 -8.37 2.12 -13.00
CA THR A 275 -9.11 3.18 -12.32
C THR A 275 -8.78 3.23 -10.83
N ARG A 276 -8.30 4.38 -10.38
CA ARG A 276 -8.14 4.69 -8.96
C ARG A 276 -9.50 5.07 -8.38
N LYS A 277 -10.03 4.21 -7.55
CA LYS A 277 -11.28 4.45 -6.83
C LYS A 277 -11.05 5.35 -5.61
N ARG A 278 -12.03 6.23 -5.29
CA ARG A 278 -12.01 7.13 -4.13
C ARG A 278 -11.88 6.32 -2.84
N VAL A 279 -12.82 5.43 -2.56
CA VAL A 279 -12.88 4.71 -1.28
C VAL A 279 -12.10 3.40 -1.35
N ARG A 280 -11.08 3.28 -0.52
CA ARG A 280 -10.19 2.12 -0.37
C ARG A 280 -9.87 1.94 1.11
N ALA A 281 -9.38 0.77 1.52
CA ALA A 281 -9.05 0.50 2.94
C ALA A 281 -8.13 1.56 3.57
N HIS A 282 -7.24 2.19 2.79
CA HIS A 282 -6.36 3.25 3.31
C HIS A 282 -7.11 4.57 3.63
N VAL A 283 -8.23 4.82 2.96
CA VAL A 283 -9.08 5.98 3.22
C VAL A 283 -9.64 5.94 4.64
N LEU A 284 -10.02 4.77 5.17
CA LEU A 284 -10.47 4.61 6.56
C LEU A 284 -9.40 5.06 7.57
N ARG A 285 -8.14 4.77 7.29
CA ARG A 285 -7.02 5.23 8.10
C ARG A 285 -6.80 6.74 7.99
N HIS A 286 -7.00 7.33 6.81
CA HIS A 286 -6.98 8.78 6.64
C HIS A 286 -8.14 9.43 7.41
N SER A 287 -9.34 8.83 7.34
CA SER A 287 -10.52 9.30 8.09
C SER A 287 -10.28 9.28 9.61
N PHE A 288 -9.68 8.20 10.14
CA PHE A 288 -9.24 8.16 11.54
C PHE A 288 -8.31 9.34 11.87
N ALA A 289 -7.29 9.60 11.04
CA ALA A 289 -6.32 10.64 11.31
C ALA A 289 -6.94 12.03 11.26
N VAL A 290 -7.75 12.32 10.23
CA VAL A 290 -8.46 13.60 10.09
C VAL A 290 -9.39 13.84 11.27
N GLN A 291 -10.21 12.85 11.63
CA GLN A 291 -11.16 12.98 12.73
C GLN A 291 -10.44 13.11 14.09
N SER A 292 -9.33 12.40 14.29
CA SER A 292 -8.51 12.52 15.51
C SER A 292 -7.94 13.93 15.67
N VAL A 293 -7.43 14.53 14.60
CA VAL A 293 -6.92 15.92 14.60
C VAL A 293 -8.04 16.92 14.85
N ARG A 294 -9.19 16.76 14.18
CA ARG A 294 -10.37 17.60 14.41
C ARG A 294 -10.87 17.54 15.85
N ASN A 295 -10.75 16.39 16.51
CA ASN A 295 -11.07 16.21 17.92
C ASN A 295 -9.96 16.68 18.87
N GLY A 296 -8.92 17.35 18.38
CA GLY A 296 -7.87 17.97 19.18
C GLY A 296 -6.69 17.05 19.55
N MET A 297 -6.54 15.89 18.88
CA MET A 297 -5.37 15.06 19.09
C MET A 297 -4.12 15.72 18.50
N ASP A 298 -3.06 15.87 19.30
CA ASP A 298 -1.78 16.35 18.80
C ASP A 298 -1.10 15.35 17.85
N THR A 299 -0.27 15.90 16.94
CA THR A 299 0.40 15.10 15.90
C THR A 299 1.38 14.07 16.44
N GLY A 300 2.00 14.32 17.58
CA GLY A 300 2.94 13.38 18.21
C GLY A 300 2.21 12.13 18.73
N ARG A 301 1.01 12.29 19.34
CA ARG A 301 0.15 11.16 19.73
C ARG A 301 -0.40 10.43 18.52
N LEU A 302 -0.88 11.18 17.52
CA LEU A 302 -1.37 10.59 16.27
C LEU A 302 -0.28 9.77 15.57
N GLN A 303 0.94 10.29 15.46
CA GLN A 303 2.09 9.60 14.89
C GLN A 303 2.36 8.25 15.58
N LYS A 304 2.34 8.24 16.93
CA LYS A 304 2.55 7.02 17.73
C LYS A 304 1.45 5.99 17.48
N LEU A 305 0.18 6.40 17.47
CA LEU A 305 -0.96 5.51 17.19
C LEU A 305 -0.91 4.96 15.77
N MET A 306 -0.63 5.80 14.78
CA MET A 306 -0.54 5.37 13.40
C MET A 306 0.74 4.56 13.09
N GLY A 307 1.80 4.70 13.89
CA GLY A 307 3.08 4.04 13.64
C GLY A 307 3.72 4.56 12.34
N HIS A 308 3.75 5.88 12.17
CA HIS A 308 4.50 6.53 11.09
C HIS A 308 5.98 6.62 11.46
N ALA A 309 6.85 6.14 10.57
CA ALA A 309 8.29 6.21 10.76
C ALA A 309 8.82 7.66 10.64
N LYS A 310 8.13 8.47 9.82
CA LYS A 310 8.48 9.87 9.56
C LYS A 310 7.37 10.80 10.05
N VAL A 311 7.75 11.92 10.64
CA VAL A 311 6.83 12.96 11.18
C VAL A 311 6.07 13.62 10.04
N GLU A 312 6.74 13.89 8.92
CA GLU A 312 6.18 14.58 7.75
C GLU A 312 4.90 13.90 7.23
N THR A 313 4.80 12.58 7.40
CA THR A 313 3.59 11.83 7.01
C THR A 313 2.38 12.16 7.90
N THR A 314 2.59 12.66 9.12
CA THR A 314 1.52 13.02 10.06
C THR A 314 1.18 14.50 9.97
N GLU A 315 2.14 15.34 9.63
CA GLU A 315 1.94 16.79 9.44
C GLU A 315 0.93 17.11 8.31
N GLU A 316 0.78 16.22 7.35
CA GLU A 316 -0.20 16.35 6.27
C GLU A 316 -1.64 16.50 6.79
N TYR A 317 -1.93 16.03 8.01
CA TYR A 317 -3.24 16.14 8.64
C TYR A 317 -3.45 17.46 9.41
N LEU A 318 -2.39 18.23 9.69
CA LEU A 318 -2.47 19.49 10.44
C LEU A 318 -3.39 20.51 9.77
N LYS A 319 -3.47 20.51 8.43
CA LYS A 319 -4.39 21.39 7.69
C LYS A 319 -5.86 21.21 8.07
N PHE A 320 -6.23 20.09 8.69
CA PHE A 320 -7.58 19.84 9.17
C PHE A 320 -7.80 20.35 10.60
N ALA A 321 -6.71 20.66 11.33
CA ALA A 321 -6.76 21.34 12.63
C ALA A 321 -6.98 22.86 12.50
N ASP A 322 -6.58 23.46 11.37
CA ASP A 322 -6.55 24.91 11.18
C ASP A 322 -7.94 25.58 11.12
N LYS A 323 -9.03 24.82 11.00
CA LYS A 323 -10.38 25.40 11.11
C LYS A 323 -10.66 26.02 12.48
N ASP A 324 -9.88 25.66 13.51
CA ASP A 324 -10.12 26.04 14.91
C ASP A 324 -8.95 26.79 15.57
N LEU A 325 -8.00 27.33 14.81
CA LEU A 325 -6.90 28.14 15.38
C LEU A 325 -7.42 29.29 16.26
N ARG A 326 -8.54 29.90 15.87
CA ARG A 326 -9.19 30.95 16.67
C ARG A 326 -9.73 30.41 17.99
N ASP A 327 -10.38 29.25 17.96
CA ASP A 327 -10.95 28.60 19.13
C ASP A 327 -9.86 27.96 19.98
N ALA A 328 -8.81 27.41 19.39
CA ALA A 328 -7.62 26.96 20.08
C ALA A 328 -6.89 28.13 20.79
N ALA A 329 -6.73 29.27 20.11
CA ALA A 329 -6.13 30.47 20.73
C ALA A 329 -6.98 31.00 21.90
N ARG A 330 -8.29 30.90 21.78
CA ARG A 330 -9.22 31.28 22.89
C ARG A 330 -9.17 30.28 24.06
N LYS A 331 -9.04 28.98 23.76
CA LYS A 331 -9.07 27.92 24.77
C LYS A 331 -7.73 27.71 25.48
N TYR A 332 -6.62 27.94 24.81
CA TYR A 332 -5.28 27.64 25.30
C TYR A 332 -4.36 28.87 25.37
N GLY A 333 -4.85 30.05 24.97
CA GLY A 333 -4.07 31.28 25.02
C GLY A 333 -3.93 31.81 26.47
N PRO A 334 -2.90 32.63 26.74
CA PRO A 334 -2.76 33.26 28.06
C PRO A 334 -3.97 34.15 28.36
N GLY A 335 -4.61 33.96 29.54
CA GLY A 335 -5.83 34.68 29.94
C GLY A 335 -7.14 33.93 29.65
N SER A 336 -7.10 32.68 29.18
CA SER A 336 -8.30 31.82 29.17
C SER A 336 -8.56 31.30 30.57
N GLU A 337 -9.67 31.72 31.20
CA GLU A 337 -10.24 31.13 32.43
C GLU A 337 -11.00 29.84 32.08
#